data_0991426061eb6c494c8203effd1498f2
#
_entry.id   0991426061eb6c494c8203effd1498f2
#
_cell.length_a   1.000
_cell.length_b   1.000
_cell.length_c   1.000
_cell.angle_alpha   90.00
_cell.angle_beta   90.00
_cell.angle_gamma   90.00
#
_symmetry.space_group_name_H-M   'P 1'
#
loop_
_entity.id
_entity.type
_entity.pdbx_description
1 polymer ?
#
loop_
_entity_poly.entity_id
_entity_poly.type
_entity_poly.pdbx_seq_one_letter_code
_entity_poly.pdbx_strand_id
1 'polypeptide(L)'
;MNGIVGLLLAAGHGRRFDPAGQADKLLQALPDGTLVAQQSARRLRTACSSAIAVVGPASSDALRQVLAGEGCAVVTCAASADGMGHSLACGAQTATDQAADGLIIALADMPFVTAATVDALVQALRSGAGIAVPAMAGRRGNPVGFASRHFSQLAQMRGDTGAKALLKAHPIHEVTVDDTGIFRDIDTLGDLPGRA
;
A
#
# COMPACT_ATOMS: atom_id res chain seq x y z
N MET A 1 17.96 15.28 -0.61
CA MET A 1 16.62 14.81 -0.17
C MET A 1 16.39 13.48 -0.86
N ASN A 2 16.19 12.43 -0.06
CA ASN A 2 16.11 11.06 -0.58
C ASN A 2 14.70 10.67 -1.09
N GLY A 3 13.76 11.59 -1.03
CA GLY A 3 12.42 11.46 -1.63
C GLY A 3 11.40 10.66 -0.80
N ILE A 4 10.15 10.73 -1.26
CA ILE A 4 9.04 9.96 -0.67
C ILE A 4 8.96 8.61 -1.38
N VAL A 5 9.02 7.53 -0.61
CA VAL A 5 9.01 6.15 -1.11
C VAL A 5 7.59 5.57 -1.02
N GLY A 6 7.17 4.82 -2.03
CA GLY A 6 5.94 4.03 -1.99
C GLY A 6 6.17 2.71 -1.27
N LEU A 7 5.30 2.34 -0.33
CA LEU A 7 5.28 1.03 0.32
C LEU A 7 3.99 0.31 -0.05
N LEU A 8 4.09 -0.73 -0.87
CA LEU A 8 2.97 -1.57 -1.28
C LEU A 8 2.89 -2.82 -0.41
N LEU A 9 1.80 -2.98 0.34
CA LEU A 9 1.55 -4.17 1.15
C LEU A 9 0.86 -5.24 0.29
N ALA A 10 1.59 -6.29 -0.05
CA ALA A 10 1.17 -7.38 -0.92
C ALA A 10 1.29 -8.78 -0.26
N ALA A 11 1.36 -8.85 1.07
CA ALA A 11 1.53 -10.09 1.82
C ALA A 11 0.22 -10.71 2.32
N GLY A 12 -0.94 -10.18 1.92
CA GLY A 12 -2.26 -10.66 2.34
C GLY A 12 -2.60 -12.02 1.72
N HIS A 13 -3.21 -12.94 2.51
CA HIS A 13 -3.49 -14.31 2.10
C HIS A 13 -4.75 -14.47 1.22
N GLY A 14 -5.54 -13.42 0.99
CA GLY A 14 -6.73 -13.49 0.11
C GLY A 14 -7.81 -14.53 0.49
N ARG A 15 -7.87 -15.00 1.74
CA ARG A 15 -8.75 -16.11 2.19
C ARG A 15 -10.24 -15.88 1.91
N ARG A 16 -10.69 -14.63 1.84
CA ARG A 16 -12.08 -14.26 1.50
C ARG A 16 -12.32 -14.30 -0.01
N PHE A 17 -11.29 -14.06 -0.80
CA PHE A 17 -11.37 -14.08 -2.26
C PHE A 17 -11.50 -15.50 -2.79
N ASP A 18 -10.63 -16.38 -2.33
CA ASP A 18 -10.65 -17.81 -2.64
C ASP A 18 -10.32 -18.64 -1.39
N PRO A 19 -11.34 -19.20 -0.71
CA PRO A 19 -11.13 -20.08 0.43
C PRO A 19 -10.36 -21.37 0.10
N ALA A 20 -10.39 -21.81 -1.18
CA ALA A 20 -9.67 -23.00 -1.64
C ALA A 20 -8.18 -22.72 -1.93
N GLY A 21 -7.79 -21.43 -1.98
CA GLY A 21 -6.39 -21.02 -2.20
C GLY A 21 -5.84 -21.31 -3.60
N GLN A 22 -6.73 -21.48 -4.59
CA GLN A 22 -6.36 -21.78 -5.99
C GLN A 22 -6.11 -20.51 -6.81
N ALA A 23 -6.69 -19.39 -6.40
CA ALA A 23 -6.62 -18.11 -7.11
C ALA A 23 -6.02 -17.02 -6.21
N ASP A 24 -4.94 -16.38 -6.69
CA ASP A 24 -4.39 -15.19 -6.05
C ASP A 24 -5.17 -13.96 -6.51
N LYS A 25 -5.82 -13.24 -5.56
CA LYS A 25 -6.59 -12.03 -5.87
C LYS A 25 -5.73 -10.93 -6.51
N LEU A 26 -4.45 -10.86 -6.14
CA LEU A 26 -3.52 -9.85 -6.61
C LEU A 26 -3.07 -10.08 -8.07
N LEU A 27 -3.23 -11.30 -8.56
CA LEU A 27 -2.95 -11.70 -9.94
C LEU A 27 -4.20 -11.77 -10.83
N GLN A 28 -5.37 -11.34 -10.33
CA GLN A 28 -6.57 -11.26 -11.17
C GLN A 28 -6.46 -10.11 -12.15
N ALA A 29 -6.99 -10.33 -13.38
CA ALA A 29 -7.03 -9.32 -14.42
C ALA A 29 -8.21 -8.34 -14.20
N LEU A 30 -7.92 -7.06 -14.32
CA LEU A 30 -8.90 -5.99 -14.49
C LEU A 30 -9.44 -5.98 -15.93
N PRO A 31 -10.51 -5.24 -16.27
CA PRO A 31 -11.10 -5.22 -17.59
C PRO A 31 -10.13 -4.85 -18.75
N ASP A 32 -9.10 -4.07 -18.45
CA ASP A 32 -8.05 -3.68 -19.40
C ASP A 32 -6.90 -4.71 -19.52
N GLY A 33 -7.01 -5.86 -18.83
CA GLY A 33 -6.00 -6.91 -18.79
C GLY A 33 -4.87 -6.67 -17.78
N THR A 34 -4.80 -5.51 -17.16
CA THR A 34 -3.80 -5.22 -16.12
C THR A 34 -4.10 -6.02 -14.85
N LEU A 35 -3.09 -6.56 -14.17
CA LEU A 35 -3.31 -7.29 -12.93
C LEU A 35 -3.56 -6.32 -11.75
N VAL A 36 -4.33 -6.77 -10.75
CA VAL A 36 -4.68 -5.98 -9.56
C VAL A 36 -3.44 -5.39 -8.88
N ALA A 37 -2.47 -6.22 -8.52
CA ALA A 37 -1.23 -5.75 -7.88
C ALA A 37 -0.38 -4.88 -8.81
N GLN A 38 -0.38 -5.20 -10.10
CA GLN A 38 0.32 -4.44 -11.12
C GLN A 38 -0.20 -3.00 -11.19
N GLN A 39 -1.50 -2.82 -11.23
CA GLN A 39 -2.12 -1.50 -11.28
C GLN A 39 -1.82 -0.67 -10.02
N SER A 40 -1.93 -1.30 -8.84
CA SER A 40 -1.62 -0.65 -7.56
C SER A 40 -0.14 -0.22 -7.49
N ALA A 41 0.79 -1.09 -7.92
CA ALA A 41 2.21 -0.78 -7.98
C ALA A 41 2.50 0.38 -8.95
N ARG A 42 1.91 0.36 -10.15
CA ARG A 42 2.09 1.38 -11.18
C ARG A 42 1.63 2.76 -10.69
N ARG A 43 0.47 2.85 -10.00
CA ARG A 43 -0.03 4.11 -9.43
C ARG A 43 0.92 4.68 -8.40
N LEU A 44 1.46 3.82 -7.53
CA LEU A 44 2.41 4.23 -6.51
C LEU A 44 3.74 4.70 -7.13
N ARG A 45 4.26 3.96 -8.11
CA ARG A 45 5.51 4.29 -8.81
C ARG A 45 5.46 5.61 -9.59
N THR A 46 4.30 5.98 -10.11
CA THR A 46 4.15 7.24 -10.88
C THR A 46 4.39 8.48 -10.02
N ALA A 47 4.05 8.45 -8.74
CA ALA A 47 4.10 9.63 -7.86
C ALA A 47 5.29 9.59 -6.86
N CYS A 48 5.78 8.40 -6.51
CA CYS A 48 6.87 8.24 -5.55
C CYS A 48 8.24 8.14 -6.23
N SER A 49 9.31 8.52 -5.51
CA SER A 49 10.70 8.46 -6.01
C SER A 49 11.17 7.03 -6.29
N SER A 50 10.71 6.08 -5.48
CA SER A 50 10.92 4.64 -5.60
C SER A 50 9.76 3.89 -4.96
N ALA A 51 9.67 2.56 -5.11
CA ALA A 51 8.69 1.76 -4.41
C ALA A 51 9.28 0.46 -3.85
N ILE A 52 8.80 0.08 -2.68
CA ILE A 52 9.05 -1.19 -1.99
C ILE A 52 7.74 -1.97 -2.01
N ALA A 53 7.78 -3.24 -2.41
CA ALA A 53 6.65 -4.14 -2.30
C ALA A 53 6.96 -5.23 -1.25
N VAL A 54 6.18 -5.28 -0.17
CA VAL A 54 6.32 -6.29 0.87
C VAL A 54 5.41 -7.47 0.56
N VAL A 55 6.02 -8.65 0.41
CA VAL A 55 5.34 -9.93 0.15
C VAL A 55 5.59 -10.92 1.29
N GLY A 56 4.75 -11.94 1.39
CA GLY A 56 4.95 -13.04 2.33
C GLY A 56 5.86 -14.14 1.78
N PRO A 57 6.35 -15.08 2.63
CA PRO A 57 7.13 -16.23 2.18
C PRO A 57 6.35 -17.11 1.20
N ALA A 58 5.04 -17.24 1.39
CA ALA A 58 4.13 -18.03 0.55
C ALA A 58 3.65 -17.32 -0.72
N SER A 59 4.03 -16.04 -0.93
CA SER A 59 3.67 -15.33 -2.16
C SER A 59 4.32 -15.99 -3.38
N SER A 60 3.55 -16.13 -4.46
CA SER A 60 3.99 -16.80 -5.67
C SER A 60 5.13 -16.04 -6.38
N ASP A 61 5.94 -16.76 -7.14
CA ASP A 61 6.98 -16.15 -7.98
C ASP A 61 6.36 -15.25 -9.05
N ALA A 62 5.17 -15.58 -9.55
CA ALA A 62 4.43 -14.74 -10.50
C ALA A 62 4.11 -13.35 -9.91
N LEU A 63 3.64 -13.27 -8.65
CA LEU A 63 3.39 -11.99 -7.98
C LEU A 63 4.69 -11.19 -7.82
N ARG A 64 5.78 -11.85 -7.41
CA ARG A 64 7.10 -11.22 -7.26
C ARG A 64 7.60 -10.64 -8.57
N GLN A 65 7.46 -11.39 -9.67
CA GLN A 65 7.85 -10.95 -11.02
C GLN A 65 7.02 -9.76 -11.49
N VAL A 66 5.69 -9.79 -11.27
CA VAL A 66 4.80 -8.67 -11.60
C VAL A 66 5.22 -7.39 -10.87
N LEU A 67 5.45 -7.46 -9.56
CA LEU A 67 5.85 -6.31 -8.75
C LEU A 67 7.25 -5.79 -9.13
N ALA A 68 8.20 -6.68 -9.37
CA ALA A 68 9.54 -6.32 -9.84
C ALA A 68 9.49 -5.69 -11.24
N GLY A 69 8.65 -6.20 -12.15
CA GLY A 69 8.42 -5.65 -13.49
C GLY A 69 7.88 -4.21 -13.48
N GLU A 70 7.13 -3.84 -12.46
CA GLU A 70 6.68 -2.45 -12.23
C GLU A 70 7.74 -1.59 -11.50
N GLY A 71 8.96 -2.11 -11.30
CA GLY A 71 10.07 -1.38 -10.70
C GLY A 71 10.01 -1.26 -9.18
N CYS A 72 9.28 -2.17 -8.51
CA CYS A 72 9.31 -2.25 -7.05
C CYS A 72 10.51 -3.08 -6.56
N ALA A 73 11.17 -2.63 -5.48
CA ALA A 73 12.07 -3.46 -4.71
C ALA A 73 11.23 -4.46 -3.89
N VAL A 74 11.27 -5.74 -4.27
CA VAL A 74 10.46 -6.77 -3.60
C VAL A 74 11.17 -7.27 -2.34
N VAL A 75 10.50 -7.13 -1.19
CA VAL A 75 11.01 -7.52 0.13
C VAL A 75 10.13 -8.61 0.72
N THR A 76 10.73 -9.73 1.13
CA THR A 76 10.00 -10.81 1.80
C THR A 76 9.97 -10.59 3.31
N CYS A 77 8.77 -10.47 3.88
CA CYS A 77 8.56 -10.39 5.32
C CYS A 77 8.23 -11.78 5.88
N ALA A 78 9.16 -12.39 6.61
CA ALA A 78 8.99 -13.74 7.17
C ALA A 78 7.79 -13.83 8.13
N ALA A 79 7.54 -12.77 8.91
CA ALA A 79 6.46 -12.71 9.90
C ALA A 79 5.14 -12.12 9.34
N SER A 80 4.98 -12.02 8.02
CA SER A 80 3.78 -11.42 7.40
C SER A 80 2.49 -12.18 7.72
N ALA A 81 2.59 -13.49 8.02
CA ALA A 81 1.45 -14.31 8.41
C ALA A 81 0.87 -13.94 9.79
N ASP A 82 1.67 -13.30 10.64
CA ASP A 82 1.31 -12.91 12.00
C ASP A 82 0.60 -11.53 12.06
N GLY A 83 0.23 -11.00 10.90
CA GLY A 83 -0.57 -9.78 10.76
C GLY A 83 0.09 -8.67 9.96
N MET A 84 -0.75 -7.72 9.50
CA MET A 84 -0.35 -6.58 8.65
C MET A 84 0.74 -5.70 9.30
N GLY A 85 0.76 -5.58 10.61
CA GLY A 85 1.76 -4.79 11.35
C GLY A 85 3.19 -5.25 11.09
N HIS A 86 3.41 -6.56 10.91
CA HIS A 86 4.74 -7.10 10.58
C HIS A 86 5.18 -6.69 9.17
N SER A 87 4.29 -6.73 8.20
CA SER A 87 4.58 -6.27 6.83
C SER A 87 4.88 -4.77 6.79
N LEU A 88 4.14 -3.96 7.57
CA LEU A 88 4.41 -2.54 7.76
C LEU A 88 5.79 -2.30 8.36
N ALA A 89 6.12 -3.01 9.44
CA ALA A 89 7.42 -2.88 10.11
C ALA A 89 8.58 -3.23 9.18
N CYS A 90 8.44 -4.30 8.40
CA CYS A 90 9.42 -4.73 7.41
C CYS A 90 9.66 -3.62 6.35
N GLY A 91 8.59 -3.07 5.79
CA GLY A 91 8.68 -1.98 4.80
C GLY A 91 9.24 -0.69 5.38
N ALA A 92 8.84 -0.31 6.61
CA ALA A 92 9.34 0.87 7.29
C ALA A 92 10.84 0.78 7.62
N GLN A 93 11.32 -0.42 8.01
CA GLN A 93 12.75 -0.66 8.21
C GLN A 93 13.52 -0.47 6.90
N THR A 94 13.04 -1.09 5.80
CA THR A 94 13.67 -0.93 4.47
C THR A 94 13.71 0.53 4.02
N ALA A 95 12.66 1.32 4.27
CA ALA A 95 12.63 2.75 3.95
C ALA A 95 13.61 3.55 4.82
N THR A 96 13.78 3.15 6.09
CA THR A 96 14.79 3.73 6.99
C THR A 96 16.21 3.49 6.47
N ASP A 97 16.50 2.27 6.05
CA ASP A 97 17.81 1.89 5.50
C ASP A 97 18.12 2.64 4.18
N GLN A 98 17.08 3.01 3.42
CA GLN A 98 17.18 3.86 2.23
C GLN A 98 17.23 5.37 2.56
N ALA A 99 17.18 5.74 3.84
CA ALA A 99 17.11 7.12 4.31
C ALA A 99 15.97 7.94 3.67
N ALA A 100 14.81 7.32 3.42
CA ALA A 100 13.65 7.98 2.83
C ALA A 100 13.14 9.14 3.71
N ASP A 101 12.65 10.21 3.07
CA ASP A 101 12.07 11.37 3.77
C ASP A 101 10.62 11.09 4.25
N GLY A 102 9.95 10.10 3.65
CA GLY A 102 8.60 9.66 4.01
C GLY A 102 8.15 8.43 3.22
N LEU A 103 7.02 7.86 3.63
CA LEU A 103 6.37 6.71 3.02
C LEU A 103 4.93 7.04 2.61
N ILE A 104 4.52 6.56 1.43
CA ILE A 104 3.10 6.38 1.08
C ILE A 104 2.79 4.88 1.19
N ILE A 105 1.99 4.50 2.18
CA ILE A 105 1.61 3.12 2.44
C ILE A 105 0.31 2.82 1.70
N ALA A 106 0.40 1.95 0.70
CA ALA A 106 -0.70 1.52 -0.16
C ALA A 106 -0.96 0.02 -0.02
N LEU A 107 -2.19 -0.40 -0.29
CA LEU A 107 -2.60 -1.80 -0.31
C LEU A 107 -2.60 -2.31 -1.76
N ALA A 108 -2.06 -3.51 -1.98
CA ALA A 108 -1.93 -4.07 -3.32
C ALA A 108 -3.28 -4.47 -3.96
N ASP A 109 -4.33 -4.60 -3.15
CA ASP A 109 -5.70 -4.91 -3.56
C ASP A 109 -6.58 -3.67 -3.79
N MET A 110 -5.99 -2.47 -3.83
CA MET A 110 -6.70 -1.21 -4.10
C MET A 110 -6.27 -0.58 -5.45
N PRO A 111 -6.56 -1.24 -6.60
CA PRO A 111 -6.06 -0.83 -7.92
C PRO A 111 -6.74 0.45 -8.45
N PHE A 112 -7.84 0.89 -7.83
CA PHE A 112 -8.66 2.01 -8.29
C PHE A 112 -8.20 3.37 -7.77
N VAL A 113 -7.27 3.41 -6.82
CA VAL A 113 -6.64 4.66 -6.35
C VAL A 113 -5.94 5.35 -7.51
N THR A 114 -6.19 6.63 -7.71
CA THR A 114 -5.59 7.38 -8.81
C THR A 114 -4.17 7.85 -8.48
N ALA A 115 -3.33 8.02 -9.50
CA ALA A 115 -1.99 8.60 -9.33
C ALA A 115 -2.05 10.03 -8.77
N ALA A 116 -3.10 10.80 -9.11
CA ALA A 116 -3.31 12.15 -8.60
C ALA A 116 -3.50 12.17 -7.07
N THR A 117 -4.25 11.19 -6.52
CA THR A 117 -4.39 11.03 -5.06
C THR A 117 -3.04 10.74 -4.41
N VAL A 118 -2.24 9.83 -4.98
CA VAL A 118 -0.90 9.51 -4.45
C VAL A 118 0.00 10.75 -4.48
N ASP A 119 0.01 11.50 -5.61
CA ASP A 119 0.80 12.71 -5.74
C ASP A 119 0.38 13.78 -4.72
N ALA A 120 -0.91 14.00 -4.50
CA ALA A 120 -1.41 14.94 -3.51
C ALA A 120 -0.92 14.62 -2.09
N LEU A 121 -0.84 13.33 -1.72
CA LEU A 121 -0.27 12.89 -0.44
C LEU A 121 1.24 13.13 -0.38
N VAL A 122 1.96 12.87 -1.47
CA VAL A 122 3.40 13.17 -1.58
C VAL A 122 3.65 14.67 -1.37
N GLN A 123 2.86 15.52 -2.00
CA GLN A 123 2.98 16.98 -1.84
C GLN A 123 2.67 17.41 -0.40
N ALA A 124 1.66 16.83 0.26
CA ALA A 124 1.34 17.11 1.66
C ALA A 124 2.53 16.79 2.58
N LEU A 125 3.17 15.63 2.40
CA LEU A 125 4.37 15.25 3.17
C LEU A 125 5.54 16.20 2.90
N ARG A 126 5.79 16.57 1.64
CA ARG A 126 6.83 17.54 1.26
C ARG A 126 6.58 18.93 1.87
N SER A 127 5.32 19.30 2.06
CA SER A 127 4.91 20.55 2.71
C SER A 127 4.95 20.47 4.24
N GLY A 128 5.44 19.36 4.84
CA GLY A 128 5.68 19.25 6.28
C GLY A 128 4.61 18.49 7.06
N ALA A 129 3.57 17.91 6.39
CA ALA A 129 2.63 17.05 7.07
C ALA A 129 3.34 15.85 7.72
N GLY A 130 2.99 15.51 8.96
CA GLY A 130 3.51 14.31 9.63
C GLY A 130 2.84 13.05 9.12
N ILE A 131 1.53 13.12 9.03
CA ILE A 131 0.66 12.08 8.50
C ILE A 131 -0.30 12.74 7.54
N ALA A 132 -0.40 12.21 6.31
CA ALA A 132 -1.31 12.67 5.27
C ALA A 132 -2.29 11.54 4.92
N VAL A 133 -3.60 11.85 4.91
CA VAL A 133 -4.66 10.87 4.64
C VAL A 133 -5.63 11.43 3.60
N PRO A 134 -5.95 10.71 2.53
CA PRO A 134 -6.92 11.18 1.57
C PRO A 134 -8.32 11.15 2.19
N ALA A 135 -9.11 12.18 1.93
CA ALA A 135 -10.48 12.28 2.40
C ALA A 135 -11.41 12.72 1.26
N MET A 136 -12.56 12.06 1.15
CA MET A 136 -13.63 12.40 0.22
C MET A 136 -14.96 12.39 0.98
N ALA A 137 -15.74 13.46 0.85
CA ALA A 137 -17.01 13.65 1.55
C ALA A 137 -16.93 13.38 3.09
N GLY A 138 -15.84 13.83 3.73
CA GLY A 138 -15.62 13.68 5.17
C GLY A 138 -15.20 12.27 5.63
N ARG A 139 -14.98 11.33 4.69
CA ARG A 139 -14.49 9.98 4.99
C ARG A 139 -13.03 9.85 4.59
N ARG A 140 -12.21 9.33 5.49
CA ARG A 140 -10.79 9.02 5.25
C ARG A 140 -10.65 7.67 4.57
N GLY A 141 -9.69 7.57 3.62
CA GLY A 141 -9.39 6.35 2.87
C GLY A 141 -7.90 5.99 2.86
N ASN A 142 -7.53 5.14 1.91
CA ASN A 142 -6.15 4.77 1.61
C ASN A 142 -5.73 5.35 0.24
N PRO A 143 -4.41 5.45 -0.01
CA PRO A 143 -3.25 5.14 0.83
C PRO A 143 -3.01 6.20 1.92
N VAL A 144 -2.07 5.92 2.85
CA VAL A 144 -1.73 6.85 3.94
C VAL A 144 -0.26 7.22 3.87
N GLY A 145 0.02 8.52 3.96
CA GLY A 145 1.38 9.07 3.99
C GLY A 145 1.92 9.26 5.40
N PHE A 146 3.19 8.91 5.64
CA PHE A 146 3.91 9.13 6.88
C PHE A 146 5.27 9.77 6.61
N ALA A 147 5.59 10.86 7.30
CA ALA A 147 6.94 11.43 7.30
C ALA A 147 7.91 10.52 8.08
N SER A 148 9.22 10.60 7.76
CA SER A 148 10.26 9.74 8.33
C SER A 148 10.33 9.74 9.86
N ARG A 149 9.89 10.82 10.53
CA ARG A 149 9.81 10.88 12.01
C ARG A 149 8.92 9.80 12.63
N HIS A 150 8.04 9.15 11.85
CA HIS A 150 7.18 8.06 12.31
C HIS A 150 7.73 6.67 12.00
N PHE A 151 8.87 6.55 11.31
CA PHE A 151 9.40 5.25 10.87
C PHE A 151 9.75 4.33 12.04
N SER A 152 10.34 4.87 13.12
CA SER A 152 10.64 4.07 14.31
C SER A 152 9.39 3.45 14.94
N GLN A 153 8.27 4.18 14.93
CA GLN A 153 6.99 3.68 15.43
C GLN A 153 6.38 2.65 14.45
N LEU A 154 6.45 2.90 13.14
CA LEU A 154 6.01 1.95 12.11
C LEU A 154 6.81 0.64 12.17
N ALA A 155 8.14 0.70 12.36
CA ALA A 155 9.01 -0.46 12.47
C ALA A 155 8.72 -1.34 13.71
N GLN A 156 8.03 -0.79 14.72
CA GLN A 156 7.61 -1.51 15.92
C GLN A 156 6.22 -2.13 15.81
N MET A 157 5.49 -1.93 14.69
CA MET A 157 4.15 -2.46 14.51
C MET A 157 4.15 -4.00 14.50
N ARG A 158 3.13 -4.58 15.16
CA ARG A 158 2.91 -6.03 15.24
C ARG A 158 1.41 -6.32 15.15
N GLY A 159 1.09 -7.58 14.80
CA GLY A 159 -0.31 -8.05 14.73
C GLY A 159 -1.13 -7.33 13.64
N ASP A 160 -2.45 -7.30 13.80
CA ASP A 160 -3.40 -6.85 12.77
C ASP A 160 -3.81 -5.38 12.87
N THR A 161 -3.37 -4.64 13.89
CA THR A 161 -3.81 -3.26 14.11
C THR A 161 -3.30 -2.28 13.06
N GLY A 162 -2.26 -2.65 12.30
CA GLY A 162 -1.68 -1.81 11.27
C GLY A 162 -1.30 -0.41 11.80
N ALA A 163 -1.34 0.60 10.94
CA ALA A 163 -1.02 1.97 11.31
C ALA A 163 -2.15 2.72 12.07
N LYS A 164 -3.28 2.07 12.38
CA LYS A 164 -4.45 2.71 13.03
C LYS A 164 -4.12 3.36 14.38
N ALA A 165 -3.20 2.76 15.14
CA ALA A 165 -2.76 3.32 16.42
C ALA A 165 -2.07 4.68 16.23
N LEU A 166 -1.21 4.82 15.22
CA LEU A 166 -0.54 6.08 14.89
C LEU A 166 -1.53 7.14 14.42
N LEU A 167 -2.52 6.75 13.61
CA LEU A 167 -3.56 7.66 13.15
C LEU A 167 -4.41 8.22 14.30
N LYS A 168 -4.53 7.49 15.41
CA LYS A 168 -5.24 7.96 16.61
C LYS A 168 -4.36 8.83 17.53
N ALA A 169 -3.05 8.58 17.54
CA ALA A 169 -2.12 9.21 18.47
C ALA A 169 -1.53 10.54 17.96
N HIS A 170 -1.59 10.80 16.65
CA HIS A 170 -0.93 11.95 16.04
C HIS A 170 -1.89 12.81 15.21
N PRO A 171 -1.59 14.12 15.06
CA PRO A 171 -2.32 14.99 14.15
C PRO A 171 -2.26 14.47 12.71
N ILE A 172 -3.41 14.49 12.03
CA ILE A 172 -3.57 14.06 10.65
C ILE A 172 -3.83 15.28 9.77
N HIS A 173 -3.12 15.38 8.66
CA HIS A 173 -3.42 16.29 7.56
C HIS A 173 -4.34 15.56 6.56
N GLU A 174 -5.61 15.98 6.50
CA GLU A 174 -6.56 15.46 5.51
C GLU A 174 -6.34 16.14 4.16
N VAL A 175 -6.13 15.33 3.14
CA VAL A 175 -6.02 15.78 1.75
C VAL A 175 -7.34 15.52 1.05
N THR A 176 -8.08 16.56 0.73
CA THR A 176 -9.35 16.44 0.00
C THR A 176 -9.09 15.96 -1.42
N VAL A 177 -9.72 14.88 -1.83
CA VAL A 177 -9.60 14.27 -3.16
C VAL A 177 -11.00 13.97 -3.72
N ASP A 178 -11.10 13.89 -5.05
CA ASP A 178 -12.28 13.36 -5.75
C ASP A 178 -11.91 12.01 -6.36
N ASP A 179 -11.79 10.99 -5.49
CA ASP A 179 -11.32 9.66 -5.85
C ASP A 179 -12.02 8.59 -5.01
N THR A 180 -13.03 7.94 -5.58
CA THR A 180 -13.74 6.85 -4.91
C THR A 180 -12.87 5.61 -4.71
N GLY A 181 -11.77 5.48 -5.45
CA GLY A 181 -10.81 4.39 -5.34
C GLY A 181 -10.17 4.27 -3.95
N ILE A 182 -10.11 5.37 -3.18
CA ILE A 182 -9.57 5.38 -1.82
C ILE A 182 -10.36 4.49 -0.83
N PHE A 183 -11.54 4.00 -1.23
CA PHE A 183 -12.43 3.13 -0.44
C PHE A 183 -12.64 1.75 -1.05
N ARG A 184 -12.05 1.48 -2.23
CA ARG A 184 -12.36 0.29 -3.01
C ARG A 184 -11.19 -0.68 -3.02
N ASP A 185 -11.28 -1.70 -2.21
CA ASP A 185 -10.44 -2.89 -2.24
C ASP A 185 -11.12 -4.04 -3.01
N ILE A 186 -10.34 -5.00 -3.46
CA ILE A 186 -10.82 -6.25 -4.05
C ILE A 186 -10.67 -7.35 -3.01
N ASP A 187 -11.76 -7.68 -2.35
CA ASP A 187 -11.80 -8.72 -1.30
C ASP A 187 -12.51 -9.99 -1.75
N THR A 188 -13.39 -9.90 -2.75
CA THR A 188 -14.17 -11.00 -3.32
C THR A 188 -14.15 -10.98 -4.84
N LEU A 189 -14.57 -12.07 -5.49
CA LEU A 189 -14.73 -12.12 -6.95
C LEU A 189 -15.74 -11.08 -7.47
N GLY A 190 -16.75 -10.73 -6.67
CA GLY A 190 -17.75 -9.72 -7.02
C GLY A 190 -17.22 -8.29 -7.03
N ASP A 191 -16.06 -8.01 -6.42
CA ASP A 191 -15.43 -6.69 -6.42
C ASP A 191 -14.65 -6.42 -7.72
N LEU A 192 -14.41 -7.48 -8.53
CA LEU A 192 -13.76 -7.35 -9.83
C LEU A 192 -14.74 -6.73 -10.84
N PRO A 193 -14.40 -5.62 -11.50
CA PRO A 193 -15.25 -5.02 -12.52
C PRO A 193 -15.50 -5.96 -13.70
N GLY A 194 -16.75 -6.04 -14.18
CA GLY A 194 -17.11 -6.83 -15.37
C GLY A 194 -17.33 -8.32 -15.14
N ARG A 195 -17.29 -8.78 -13.90
CA ARG A 195 -17.76 -10.12 -13.50
C ARG A 195 -19.08 -9.96 -12.75
N ALA A 196 -20.16 -9.83 -13.48
CA ALA A 196 -21.54 -9.94 -13.01
C ALA A 196 -22.08 -11.33 -13.33
#